data_5ee64a171e433875277e7d6de1ed03e7
#
_entry.id   5ee64a171e433875277e7d6de1ed03e7
#
_cell.length_a   1.000
_cell.length_b   1.000
_cell.length_c   1.000
_cell.angle_alpha   90.00
_cell.angle_beta   90.00
_cell.angle_gamma   90.00
#
_symmetry.space_group_name_H-M   'P 1'
#
loop_
_entity.id
_entity.type
_entity.pdbx_description
1 polymer ?
#
loop_
_entity_poly.entity_id
_entity_poly.type
_entity_poly.pdbx_seq_one_letter_code
_entity_poly.pdbx_strand_id
1 'polypeptide(L)'
;HLKEIQVHEQQEWDFEYVHQKTGERRWFHSVAMGSEVNGDKKYILVMSDRTADKKMNQALSDAVHAAENANQAKSTFLSNMSHDIRTPMNAIIGFTTLAVSNINNKKMVRDYLGKILSSSNHLLSLINDILDMSRIESGKIHLEETEVSLSDVLHDLKTIISGQIHAKQLELYMDAMDVMNEDVYCDKTRLNQILLNLLSNAIKFTPAGGMISVRLKQYPGTQRERQLYEIRVKDNGIGMSEDFVQKLF
;
A
#
# COMPACT_ATOMS: atom_id res chain seq x y z
N HIS A 1 -33.74 1.16 39.17
CA HIS A 1 -32.87 0.15 39.84
C HIS A 1 -32.78 0.36 41.36
N LEU A 2 -32.54 1.57 41.92
CA LEU A 2 -32.38 1.75 43.38
C LEU A 2 -33.59 1.32 44.21
N LYS A 3 -34.81 1.32 43.65
CA LYS A 3 -36.06 0.95 44.38
C LYS A 3 -36.25 -0.56 44.52
N GLU A 4 -35.51 -1.35 43.77
CA GLU A 4 -35.62 -2.81 43.69
C GLU A 4 -34.59 -3.51 44.59
N ILE A 5 -33.58 -2.78 45.12
CA ILE A 5 -32.56 -3.33 45.97
C ILE A 5 -33.13 -3.67 47.36
N GLN A 6 -32.97 -4.95 47.78
CA GLN A 6 -33.39 -5.37 49.09
C GLN A 6 -32.34 -5.01 50.16
N VAL A 7 -32.73 -4.99 51.44
CA VAL A 7 -31.84 -4.73 52.56
C VAL A 7 -30.76 -5.84 52.57
N HIS A 8 -29.49 -5.44 52.65
CA HIS A 8 -28.30 -6.30 52.57
C HIS A 8 -28.00 -6.89 51.17
N GLU A 9 -28.66 -6.46 50.14
CA GLU A 9 -28.37 -6.82 48.75
C GLU A 9 -27.43 -5.82 48.14
N GLN A 10 -26.42 -6.30 47.35
CA GLN A 10 -25.53 -5.50 46.56
C GLN A 10 -25.85 -5.68 45.07
N GLN A 11 -25.96 -4.58 44.33
CA GLN A 11 -26.13 -4.61 42.89
C GLN A 11 -25.05 -3.76 42.24
N GLU A 12 -24.55 -4.25 41.13
CA GLU A 12 -23.49 -3.59 40.34
C GLU A 12 -23.95 -3.40 38.90
N TRP A 13 -23.65 -2.26 38.33
CA TRP A 13 -23.90 -1.99 36.90
C TRP A 13 -22.96 -0.95 36.35
N ASP A 14 -22.70 -1.06 35.06
CA ASP A 14 -21.97 -0.06 34.27
C ASP A 14 -22.96 0.78 33.46
N PHE A 15 -22.67 2.06 33.30
CA PHE A 15 -23.45 2.92 32.42
C PHE A 15 -22.57 3.99 31.76
N GLU A 16 -23.03 4.42 30.58
CA GLU A 16 -22.45 5.54 29.85
C GLU A 16 -23.26 6.80 30.17
N TYR A 17 -22.55 7.88 30.51
CA TYR A 17 -23.10 9.22 30.65
C TYR A 17 -22.60 10.11 29.54
N VAL A 18 -23.51 10.79 28.86
CA VAL A 18 -23.19 11.79 27.82
C VAL A 18 -23.55 13.16 28.37
N HIS A 19 -22.55 14.03 28.52
CA HIS A 19 -22.75 15.39 29.00
C HIS A 19 -23.50 16.23 27.95
N GLN A 20 -24.71 16.70 28.27
CA GLN A 20 -25.64 17.30 27.29
C GLN A 20 -25.10 18.52 26.57
N LYS A 21 -24.24 19.33 27.21
CA LYS A 21 -23.71 20.59 26.63
C LYS A 21 -22.42 20.38 25.85
N THR A 22 -21.56 19.45 26.28
CA THR A 22 -20.24 19.25 25.68
C THR A 22 -20.16 18.03 24.77
N GLY A 23 -21.15 17.11 24.86
CA GLY A 23 -21.13 15.84 24.15
C GLY A 23 -20.10 14.85 24.72
N GLU A 24 -19.43 15.19 25.82
CA GLU A 24 -18.41 14.34 26.43
C GLU A 24 -19.03 13.06 26.96
N ARG A 25 -18.46 11.91 26.61
CA ARG A 25 -18.88 10.58 27.05
C ARG A 25 -18.00 10.12 28.20
N ARG A 26 -18.63 9.66 29.31
CA ARG A 26 -17.98 9.10 30.49
C ARG A 26 -18.61 7.77 30.86
N TRP A 27 -17.79 6.85 31.31
CA TRP A 27 -18.22 5.53 31.75
C TRP A 27 -18.05 5.41 33.26
N PHE A 28 -19.11 4.99 33.91
CA PHE A 28 -19.16 4.81 35.35
C PHE A 28 -19.45 3.36 35.69
N HIS A 29 -18.72 2.84 36.66
CA HIS A 29 -19.07 1.63 37.37
C HIS A 29 -19.77 2.01 38.67
N SER A 30 -20.95 1.47 38.95
CA SER A 30 -21.78 1.81 40.10
C SER A 30 -22.08 0.57 40.93
N VAL A 31 -21.93 0.72 42.21
CA VAL A 31 -22.25 -0.29 43.21
C VAL A 31 -23.23 0.33 44.17
N ALA A 32 -24.42 -0.29 44.34
CA ALA A 32 -25.41 0.13 45.31
C ALA A 32 -25.68 -0.98 46.33
N MET A 33 -25.78 -0.60 47.59
CA MET A 33 -26.09 -1.48 48.70
C MET A 33 -27.24 -0.91 49.50
N GLY A 34 -28.26 -1.77 49.76
CA GLY A 34 -29.36 -1.44 50.67
C GLY A 34 -29.00 -1.75 52.14
N SER A 35 -29.29 -0.81 53.03
CA SER A 35 -29.12 -0.97 54.49
C SER A 35 -30.37 -0.46 55.22
N GLU A 36 -30.66 -0.95 56.40
CA GLU A 36 -31.73 -0.47 57.27
C GLU A 36 -31.12 0.20 58.50
N VAL A 37 -31.50 1.43 58.75
CA VAL A 37 -31.04 2.19 59.94
C VAL A 37 -32.21 2.80 60.61
N ASN A 38 -32.48 2.41 61.84
CA ASN A 38 -33.64 2.86 62.65
C ASN A 38 -35.03 2.66 62.01
N GLY A 39 -35.18 1.51 61.27
CA GLY A 39 -36.44 1.18 60.57
C GLY A 39 -36.58 1.84 59.18
N ASP A 40 -35.65 2.71 58.79
CA ASP A 40 -35.67 3.38 57.47
C ASP A 40 -34.67 2.66 56.51
N LYS A 41 -35.15 2.37 55.31
CA LYS A 41 -34.26 1.86 54.21
C LYS A 41 -33.36 2.98 53.71
N LYS A 42 -32.07 2.75 53.77
CA LYS A 42 -31.02 3.61 53.25
C LYS A 42 -30.22 2.91 52.15
N TYR A 43 -29.75 3.67 51.18
CA TYR A 43 -28.92 3.14 50.08
C TYR A 43 -27.59 3.85 50.08
N ILE A 44 -26.53 3.06 49.96
CA ILE A 44 -25.19 3.56 49.72
C ILE A 44 -24.91 3.33 48.22
N LEU A 45 -24.58 4.37 47.50
CA LEU A 45 -24.19 4.31 46.09
C LEU A 45 -22.75 4.78 45.96
N VAL A 46 -21.91 3.89 45.45
CA VAL A 46 -20.52 4.21 45.11
C VAL A 46 -20.40 4.24 43.58
N MET A 47 -19.88 5.31 43.04
CA MET A 47 -19.64 5.46 41.58
C MET A 47 -18.16 5.69 41.35
N SER A 48 -17.58 4.90 40.44
CA SER A 48 -16.20 5.02 39.98
C SER A 48 -16.19 5.44 38.53
N ASP A 49 -15.49 6.51 38.19
CA ASP A 49 -15.27 6.93 36.80
C ASP A 49 -14.24 5.98 36.17
N ARG A 50 -14.68 5.21 35.18
CA ARG A 50 -13.87 4.25 34.40
C ARG A 50 -13.56 4.74 32.99
N THR A 51 -13.77 6.03 32.73
CA THR A 51 -13.59 6.61 31.40
C THR A 51 -12.14 6.44 30.91
N ALA A 52 -11.15 6.69 31.76
CA ALA A 52 -9.74 6.52 31.41
C ALA A 52 -9.40 5.06 31.10
N ASP A 53 -9.87 4.13 31.94
CA ASP A 53 -9.64 2.69 31.75
C ASP A 53 -10.27 2.20 30.45
N LYS A 54 -11.50 2.61 30.16
CA LYS A 54 -12.21 2.26 28.91
C LYS A 54 -11.50 2.82 27.68
N LYS A 55 -11.08 4.09 27.71
CA LYS A 55 -10.32 4.70 26.59
C LYS A 55 -8.98 4.00 26.39
N MET A 56 -8.27 3.68 27.45
CA MET A 56 -6.99 2.96 27.40
C MET A 56 -7.16 1.56 26.83
N ASN A 57 -8.14 0.81 27.29
CA ASN A 57 -8.43 -0.54 26.80
C ASN A 57 -8.84 -0.52 25.32
N GLN A 58 -9.63 0.46 24.90
CA GLN A 58 -9.98 0.62 23.48
C GLN A 58 -8.74 0.93 22.64
N ALA A 59 -7.93 1.90 23.07
CA ALA A 59 -6.70 2.25 22.35
C ALA A 59 -5.72 1.06 22.27
N LEU A 60 -5.61 0.27 23.35
CA LEU A 60 -4.81 -0.95 23.35
C LEU A 60 -5.36 -1.99 22.37
N SER A 61 -6.67 -2.22 22.38
CA SER A 61 -7.33 -3.15 21.46
C SER A 61 -7.11 -2.71 19.99
N ASP A 62 -7.28 -1.43 19.70
CA ASP A 62 -7.07 -0.89 18.35
C ASP A 62 -5.60 -1.04 17.92
N ALA A 63 -4.64 -0.79 18.82
CA ALA A 63 -3.22 -0.98 18.56
C ALA A 63 -2.86 -2.46 18.32
N VAL A 64 -3.44 -3.39 19.08
CA VAL A 64 -3.24 -4.84 18.89
C VAL A 64 -3.77 -5.26 17.52
N HIS A 65 -5.00 -4.86 17.16
CA HIS A 65 -5.58 -5.19 15.86
C HIS A 65 -4.78 -4.58 14.70
N ALA A 66 -4.29 -3.36 14.84
CA ALA A 66 -3.42 -2.75 13.83
C ALA A 66 -2.10 -3.54 13.66
N ALA A 67 -1.48 -3.96 14.78
CA ALA A 67 -0.26 -4.76 14.75
C ALA A 67 -0.48 -6.17 14.15
N GLU A 68 -1.59 -6.81 14.48
CA GLU A 68 -1.97 -8.12 13.90
C GLU A 68 -2.20 -8.03 12.40
N ASN A 69 -2.92 -7.01 11.93
CA ASN A 69 -3.15 -6.76 10.51
C ASN A 69 -1.83 -6.51 9.75
N ALA A 70 -0.95 -5.70 10.31
CA ALA A 70 0.38 -5.45 9.73
C ALA A 70 1.23 -6.73 9.66
N ASN A 71 1.22 -7.55 10.71
CA ASN A 71 1.95 -8.83 10.73
C ASN A 71 1.38 -9.84 9.74
N GLN A 72 0.05 -9.92 9.60
CA GLN A 72 -0.61 -10.76 8.62
C GLN A 72 -0.27 -10.33 7.19
N ALA A 73 -0.31 -9.03 6.90
CA ALA A 73 0.09 -8.48 5.60
C ALA A 73 1.56 -8.84 5.27
N LYS A 74 2.47 -8.69 6.25
CA LYS A 74 3.87 -9.07 6.11
C LYS A 74 4.06 -10.56 5.84
N SER A 75 3.34 -11.42 6.53
CA SER A 75 3.41 -12.88 6.35
C SER A 75 2.89 -13.29 4.97
N THR A 76 1.79 -12.69 4.52
CA THR A 76 1.24 -12.90 3.17
C THR A 76 2.22 -12.42 2.10
N PHE A 77 2.83 -11.24 2.28
CA PHE A 77 3.85 -10.71 1.39
C PHE A 77 5.03 -11.68 1.24
N LEU A 78 5.62 -12.16 2.35
CA LEU A 78 6.75 -13.09 2.31
C LEU A 78 6.39 -14.43 1.64
N SER A 79 5.18 -14.94 1.87
CA SER A 79 4.69 -16.16 1.21
C SER A 79 4.59 -15.98 -0.29
N ASN A 80 3.99 -14.87 -0.74
CA ASN A 80 3.86 -14.55 -2.16
C ASN A 80 5.23 -14.35 -2.81
N MET A 81 6.14 -13.64 -2.15
CA MET A 81 7.51 -13.44 -2.64
C MET A 81 8.28 -14.76 -2.80
N SER A 82 8.11 -15.70 -1.86
CA SER A 82 8.72 -17.02 -1.98
C SER A 82 8.23 -17.78 -3.21
N HIS A 83 6.94 -17.68 -3.52
CA HIS A 83 6.34 -18.27 -4.73
C HIS A 83 6.88 -17.59 -5.99
N ASP A 84 6.90 -16.26 -6.00
CA ASP A 84 7.29 -15.46 -7.17
C ASP A 84 8.79 -15.57 -7.50
N ILE A 85 9.64 -15.81 -6.50
CA ILE A 85 11.06 -16.14 -6.67
C ILE A 85 11.22 -17.56 -7.20
N ARG A 86 10.46 -18.53 -6.71
CA ARG A 86 10.57 -19.94 -7.09
C ARG A 86 10.26 -20.17 -8.58
N THR A 87 9.27 -19.45 -9.11
CA THR A 87 8.82 -19.62 -10.50
C THR A 87 9.94 -19.34 -11.52
N PRO A 88 10.60 -18.16 -11.53
CA PRO A 88 11.71 -17.90 -12.44
C PRO A 88 12.93 -18.77 -12.15
N MET A 89 13.23 -19.12 -10.88
CA MET A 89 14.29 -20.06 -10.56
C MET A 89 14.07 -21.44 -11.21
N ASN A 90 12.88 -22.00 -11.07
CA ASN A 90 12.55 -23.28 -11.69
C ASN A 90 12.62 -23.22 -13.21
N ALA A 91 12.23 -22.09 -13.83
CA ALA A 91 12.35 -21.85 -15.25
C ALA A 91 13.83 -21.82 -15.69
N ILE A 92 14.69 -21.12 -14.95
CA ILE A 92 16.16 -21.10 -15.21
C ILE A 92 16.72 -22.51 -15.16
N ILE A 93 16.44 -23.27 -14.09
CA ILE A 93 16.93 -24.65 -13.91
C ILE A 93 16.41 -25.55 -15.05
N GLY A 94 15.11 -25.49 -15.34
CA GLY A 94 14.49 -26.31 -16.37
C GLY A 94 15.05 -26.03 -17.78
N PHE A 95 15.15 -24.75 -18.18
CA PHE A 95 15.70 -24.39 -19.48
C PHE A 95 17.20 -24.68 -19.58
N THR A 96 17.95 -24.58 -18.48
CA THR A 96 19.36 -24.99 -18.43
C THR A 96 19.49 -26.48 -18.68
N THR A 97 18.69 -27.31 -18.02
CA THR A 97 18.68 -28.77 -18.23
C THR A 97 18.33 -29.13 -19.68
N LEU A 98 17.30 -28.44 -20.26
CA LEU A 98 16.93 -28.65 -21.66
C LEU A 98 18.00 -28.18 -22.62
N ALA A 99 18.71 -27.07 -22.34
CA ALA A 99 19.82 -26.62 -23.17
C ALA A 99 20.99 -27.62 -23.18
N VAL A 100 21.33 -28.17 -22.01
CA VAL A 100 22.36 -29.23 -21.89
C VAL A 100 21.96 -30.50 -22.67
N SER A 101 20.72 -30.95 -22.52
CA SER A 101 20.20 -32.15 -23.22
C SER A 101 20.13 -31.98 -24.74
N ASN A 102 20.05 -30.75 -25.23
CA ASN A 102 19.92 -30.44 -26.66
C ASN A 102 21.17 -29.71 -27.20
N ILE A 103 22.34 -29.91 -26.62
CA ILE A 103 23.54 -29.11 -26.88
C ILE A 103 23.93 -29.04 -28.35
N ASN A 104 23.64 -30.09 -29.12
CA ASN A 104 23.93 -30.18 -30.55
C ASN A 104 22.91 -29.43 -31.43
N ASN A 105 21.76 -28.97 -30.89
CA ASN A 105 20.78 -28.22 -31.61
C ASN A 105 20.91 -26.72 -31.28
N LYS A 106 21.74 -26.02 -32.06
CA LYS A 106 22.05 -24.60 -31.86
C LYS A 106 20.79 -23.68 -31.78
N LYS A 107 19.73 -24.00 -32.55
CA LYS A 107 18.51 -23.21 -32.55
C LYS A 107 17.76 -23.34 -31.22
N MET A 108 17.58 -24.56 -30.73
CA MET A 108 16.91 -24.82 -29.45
C MET A 108 17.71 -24.27 -28.27
N VAL A 109 19.05 -24.47 -28.28
CA VAL A 109 19.93 -23.91 -27.23
C VAL A 109 19.80 -22.39 -27.17
N ARG A 110 19.81 -21.71 -28.32
CA ARG A 110 19.64 -20.25 -28.36
C ARG A 110 18.27 -19.80 -27.77
N ASP A 111 17.20 -20.52 -28.08
CA ASP A 111 15.85 -20.24 -27.52
C ASP A 111 15.84 -20.44 -25.99
N TYR A 112 16.41 -21.53 -25.49
CA TYR A 112 16.51 -21.79 -24.06
C TYR A 112 17.36 -20.75 -23.34
N LEU A 113 18.49 -20.34 -23.89
CA LEU A 113 19.33 -19.28 -23.33
C LEU A 113 18.58 -17.95 -23.27
N GLY A 114 17.77 -17.61 -24.29
CA GLY A 114 16.90 -16.44 -24.27
C GLY A 114 15.88 -16.48 -23.12
N LYS A 115 15.26 -17.63 -22.90
CA LYS A 115 14.30 -17.83 -21.80
C LYS A 115 14.98 -17.77 -20.42
N ILE A 116 16.20 -18.32 -20.31
CA ILE A 116 17.02 -18.22 -19.08
C ILE A 116 17.30 -16.75 -18.78
N LEU A 117 17.79 -16.00 -19.77
CA LEU A 117 18.10 -14.57 -19.60
C LEU A 117 16.85 -13.77 -19.17
N SER A 118 15.70 -14.00 -19.81
CA SER A 118 14.44 -13.35 -19.45
C SER A 118 14.02 -13.68 -18.01
N SER A 119 14.11 -14.95 -17.59
CA SER A 119 13.76 -15.39 -16.24
C SER A 119 14.74 -14.83 -15.19
N SER A 120 16.03 -14.72 -15.53
CA SER A 120 17.04 -14.12 -14.65
C SER A 120 16.82 -12.64 -14.44
N ASN A 121 16.48 -11.89 -15.50
CA ASN A 121 16.15 -10.46 -15.40
C ASN A 121 14.88 -10.24 -14.57
N HIS A 122 13.88 -11.09 -14.72
CA HIS A 122 12.67 -11.04 -13.89
C HIS A 122 13.00 -11.31 -12.42
N LEU A 123 13.82 -12.32 -12.11
CA LEU A 123 14.25 -12.60 -10.74
C LEU A 123 15.04 -11.43 -10.13
N LEU A 124 15.91 -10.80 -10.90
CA LEU A 124 16.66 -9.63 -10.44
C LEU A 124 15.74 -8.45 -10.11
N SER A 125 14.71 -8.21 -10.94
CA SER A 125 13.68 -7.19 -10.65
C SER A 125 12.97 -7.47 -9.33
N LEU A 126 12.51 -8.71 -9.10
CA LEU A 126 11.84 -9.10 -7.84
C LEU A 126 12.73 -8.90 -6.61
N ILE A 127 14.03 -9.24 -6.70
CA ILE A 127 14.99 -9.02 -5.61
C ILE A 127 15.12 -7.53 -5.30
N ASN A 128 15.24 -6.70 -6.33
CA ASN A 128 15.34 -5.24 -6.16
C ASN A 128 14.07 -4.67 -5.52
N ASP A 129 12.88 -5.14 -5.91
CA ASP A 129 11.60 -4.72 -5.33
C ASP A 129 11.52 -5.07 -3.83
N ILE A 130 12.00 -6.27 -3.43
CA ILE A 130 12.06 -6.69 -2.02
C ILE A 130 13.04 -5.80 -1.23
N LEU A 131 14.21 -5.51 -1.79
CA LEU A 131 15.22 -4.65 -1.15
C LEU A 131 14.70 -3.22 -0.99
N ASP A 132 14.01 -2.69 -2.00
CA ASP A 132 13.39 -1.36 -1.92
C ASP A 132 12.30 -1.33 -0.86
N MET A 133 11.42 -2.33 -0.78
CA MET A 133 10.41 -2.44 0.27
C MET A 133 11.03 -2.47 1.67
N SER A 134 12.10 -3.26 1.86
CA SER A 134 12.83 -3.32 3.13
C SER A 134 13.45 -1.96 3.52
N ARG A 135 13.97 -1.20 2.54
CA ARG A 135 14.50 0.16 2.78
C ARG A 135 13.40 1.16 3.13
N ILE A 136 12.22 1.05 2.50
CA ILE A 136 11.04 1.88 2.82
C ILE A 136 10.59 1.60 4.25
N GLU A 137 10.36 0.32 4.61
CA GLU A 137 9.91 -0.08 5.95
C GLU A 137 10.88 0.37 7.06
N SER A 138 12.19 0.31 6.79
CA SER A 138 13.21 0.73 7.76
C SER A 138 13.46 2.23 7.81
N GLY A 139 12.77 3.03 6.98
CA GLY A 139 12.99 4.48 6.88
C GLY A 139 14.38 4.87 6.37
N LYS A 140 15.10 3.95 5.71
CA LYS A 140 16.48 4.13 5.24
C LYS A 140 16.57 4.51 3.76
N ILE A 141 15.47 4.93 3.15
CA ILE A 141 15.52 5.50 1.81
C ILE A 141 16.17 6.88 1.88
N HIS A 142 17.29 7.03 1.18
CA HIS A 142 17.87 8.32 0.85
C HIS A 142 17.53 8.63 -0.61
N LEU A 143 16.93 9.80 -0.84
CA LEU A 143 16.69 10.31 -2.18
C LEU A 143 17.94 11.05 -2.64
N GLU A 144 18.43 10.72 -3.83
CA GLU A 144 19.52 11.41 -4.50
C GLU A 144 18.94 12.50 -5.41
N GLU A 145 18.61 13.64 -4.81
CA GLU A 145 18.03 14.76 -5.54
C GLU A 145 19.11 15.46 -6.39
N THR A 146 18.91 15.45 -7.70
CA THR A 146 19.74 16.13 -8.70
C THR A 146 18.87 16.99 -9.59
N GLU A 147 19.47 17.92 -10.32
CA GLU A 147 18.78 18.67 -11.36
C GLU A 147 18.45 17.74 -12.54
N VAL A 148 17.17 17.65 -12.89
CA VAL A 148 16.64 16.71 -13.87
C VAL A 148 15.65 17.43 -14.79
N SER A 149 15.82 17.29 -16.10
CA SER A 149 14.82 17.69 -17.08
C SER A 149 13.71 16.66 -17.17
N LEU A 150 12.47 17.05 -16.90
CA LEU A 150 11.30 16.18 -17.02
C LEU A 150 11.02 15.77 -18.47
N SER A 151 11.38 16.62 -19.44
CA SER A 151 11.33 16.31 -20.87
C SER A 151 12.26 15.16 -21.22
N ASP A 152 13.49 15.17 -20.69
CA ASP A 152 14.45 14.08 -20.90
C ASP A 152 13.97 12.78 -20.26
N VAL A 153 13.37 12.84 -19.07
CA VAL A 153 12.75 11.68 -18.43
C VAL A 153 11.68 11.07 -19.32
N LEU A 154 10.77 11.87 -19.85
CA LEU A 154 9.70 11.37 -20.74
C LEU A 154 10.27 10.80 -22.04
N HIS A 155 11.32 11.40 -22.60
CA HIS A 155 12.00 10.93 -23.80
C HIS A 155 12.68 9.57 -23.57
N ASP A 156 13.42 9.43 -22.46
CA ASP A 156 14.08 8.17 -22.05
C ASP A 156 13.04 7.06 -21.88
N LEU A 157 11.95 7.35 -21.17
CA LEU A 157 10.84 6.38 -20.95
C LEU A 157 10.23 5.95 -22.29
N LYS A 158 9.92 6.87 -23.19
CA LYS A 158 9.40 6.57 -24.52
C LYS A 158 10.33 5.62 -25.28
N THR A 159 11.64 5.88 -25.21
CA THR A 159 12.66 5.06 -25.87
C THR A 159 12.68 3.65 -25.32
N ILE A 160 12.64 3.50 -23.98
CA ILE A 160 12.69 2.20 -23.29
C ILE A 160 11.47 1.34 -23.65
N ILE A 161 10.26 1.92 -23.66
CA ILE A 161 9.02 1.16 -23.86
C ILE A 161 8.64 0.99 -25.34
N SER A 162 9.29 1.70 -26.27
CA SER A 162 8.93 1.72 -27.71
C SER A 162 8.85 0.32 -28.32
N GLY A 163 9.81 -0.57 -27.99
CA GLY A 163 9.82 -1.94 -28.49
C GLY A 163 8.59 -2.74 -28.08
N GLN A 164 8.12 -2.57 -26.83
CA GLN A 164 6.93 -3.27 -26.32
C GLN A 164 5.64 -2.67 -26.91
N ILE A 165 5.58 -1.36 -27.07
CA ILE A 165 4.48 -0.64 -27.71
C ILE A 165 4.29 -1.12 -29.15
N HIS A 166 5.37 -1.18 -29.94
CA HIS A 166 5.32 -1.68 -31.32
C HIS A 166 4.97 -3.17 -31.39
N ALA A 167 5.57 -4.00 -30.57
CA ALA A 167 5.30 -5.45 -30.56
C ALA A 167 3.82 -5.77 -30.26
N LYS A 168 3.16 -4.95 -29.45
CA LYS A 168 1.75 -5.10 -29.08
C LYS A 168 0.80 -4.23 -29.90
N GLN A 169 1.32 -3.46 -30.87
CA GLN A 169 0.54 -2.55 -31.73
C GLN A 169 -0.30 -1.55 -30.94
N LEU A 170 0.28 -0.98 -29.85
CA LEU A 170 -0.37 0.02 -29.02
C LEU A 170 -0.13 1.44 -29.56
N GLU A 171 -1.08 2.33 -29.32
CA GLU A 171 -0.91 3.77 -29.52
C GLU A 171 -0.40 4.40 -28.23
N LEU A 172 0.71 5.16 -28.31
CA LEU A 172 1.29 5.87 -27.18
C LEU A 172 1.25 7.38 -27.42
N TYR A 173 0.58 8.10 -26.53
CA TYR A 173 0.55 9.56 -26.48
C TYR A 173 1.30 10.04 -25.24
N MET A 174 2.27 10.93 -25.44
CA MET A 174 3.00 11.58 -24.36
C MET A 174 2.90 13.09 -24.52
N ASP A 175 2.39 13.75 -23.50
CA ASP A 175 2.02 15.15 -23.53
C ASP A 175 2.52 15.87 -22.26
N ALA A 176 3.20 17.00 -22.45
CA ALA A 176 3.72 17.87 -21.39
C ALA A 176 3.18 19.30 -21.56
N MET A 177 1.86 19.45 -21.73
CA MET A 177 1.20 20.75 -21.85
C MET A 177 1.16 21.46 -20.51
N ASP A 178 1.28 22.79 -20.56
CA ASP A 178 1.22 23.67 -19.39
C ASP A 178 2.37 23.46 -18.37
N VAL A 179 3.54 23.01 -18.83
CA VAL A 179 4.77 22.94 -18.02
C VAL A 179 5.66 24.13 -18.35
N MET A 180 5.83 25.03 -17.39
CA MET A 180 6.69 26.21 -17.54
C MET A 180 8.13 25.96 -17.10
N ASN A 181 8.32 25.11 -16.08
CA ASN A 181 9.62 24.74 -15.53
C ASN A 181 9.81 23.24 -15.74
N GLU A 182 10.64 22.87 -16.69
CA GLU A 182 10.93 21.47 -17.00
C GLU A 182 12.05 20.91 -16.12
N ASP A 183 12.94 21.78 -15.64
CA ASP A 183 14.06 21.41 -14.79
C ASP A 183 13.63 21.42 -13.33
N VAL A 184 13.80 20.27 -12.66
CA VAL A 184 13.38 20.05 -11.28
C VAL A 184 14.47 19.33 -10.51
N TYR A 185 14.51 19.53 -9.17
CA TYR A 185 15.34 18.72 -8.29
C TYR A 185 14.55 17.49 -7.84
N CYS A 186 14.97 16.32 -8.30
CA CYS A 186 14.38 15.04 -7.89
C CYS A 186 15.37 13.89 -8.06
N ASP A 187 15.01 12.72 -7.51
CA ASP A 187 15.73 11.47 -7.77
C ASP A 187 15.24 10.87 -9.11
N LYS A 188 16.04 11.09 -10.19
CA LYS A 188 15.74 10.60 -11.54
C LYS A 188 15.54 9.09 -11.58
N THR A 189 16.34 8.34 -10.82
CA THR A 189 16.29 6.87 -10.81
C THR A 189 14.97 6.39 -10.24
N ARG A 190 14.55 6.94 -9.10
CA ARG A 190 13.28 6.61 -8.46
C ARG A 190 12.09 7.06 -9.26
N LEU A 191 12.14 8.25 -9.85
CA LEU A 191 11.09 8.74 -10.74
C LEU A 191 10.90 7.81 -11.94
N ASN A 192 11.99 7.43 -12.61
CA ASN A 192 11.95 6.48 -13.72
C ASN A 192 11.42 5.11 -13.28
N GLN A 193 11.81 4.59 -12.12
CA GLN A 193 11.33 3.32 -11.58
C GLN A 193 9.81 3.34 -11.39
N ILE A 194 9.25 4.39 -10.79
CA ILE A 194 7.81 4.55 -10.61
C ILE A 194 7.08 4.57 -11.96
N LEU A 195 7.57 5.40 -12.88
CA LEU A 195 6.92 5.58 -14.19
C LEU A 195 7.00 4.32 -15.05
N LEU A 196 8.14 3.62 -15.04
CA LEU A 196 8.30 2.33 -15.74
C LEU A 196 7.37 1.26 -15.17
N ASN A 197 7.16 1.22 -13.85
CA ASN A 197 6.22 0.29 -13.22
C ASN A 197 4.77 0.57 -13.66
N LEU A 198 4.37 1.83 -13.71
CA LEU A 198 3.04 2.22 -14.19
C LEU A 198 2.86 1.91 -15.68
N LEU A 199 3.85 2.24 -16.51
CA LEU A 199 3.82 2.02 -17.95
C LEU A 199 3.84 0.54 -18.31
N SER A 200 4.65 -0.28 -17.62
CA SER A 200 4.67 -1.73 -17.85
C SER A 200 3.34 -2.39 -17.48
N ASN A 201 2.68 -1.93 -16.41
CA ASN A 201 1.33 -2.36 -16.08
C ASN A 201 0.32 -1.95 -17.16
N ALA A 202 0.34 -0.69 -17.60
CA ALA A 202 -0.51 -0.20 -18.67
C ALA A 202 -0.32 -1.03 -19.96
N ILE A 203 0.94 -1.28 -20.37
CA ILE A 203 1.25 -2.12 -21.54
C ILE A 203 0.75 -3.56 -21.34
N LYS A 204 0.94 -4.13 -20.16
CA LYS A 204 0.53 -5.50 -19.84
C LYS A 204 -0.98 -5.69 -19.97
N PHE A 205 -1.76 -4.77 -19.43
CA PHE A 205 -3.21 -4.91 -19.30
C PHE A 205 -4.02 -4.25 -20.43
N THR A 206 -3.38 -3.53 -21.33
CA THR A 206 -4.04 -2.99 -22.55
C THR A 206 -3.98 -4.03 -23.64
N PRO A 207 -5.12 -4.39 -24.31
CA PRO A 207 -5.11 -5.31 -25.44
C PRO A 207 -4.41 -4.72 -26.66
N ALA A 208 -4.02 -5.57 -27.62
CA ALA A 208 -3.43 -5.12 -28.87
C ALA A 208 -4.34 -4.11 -29.60
N GLY A 209 -3.78 -3.06 -30.17
CA GLY A 209 -4.51 -1.96 -30.80
C GLY A 209 -5.11 -0.96 -29.80
N GLY A 210 -4.85 -1.12 -28.48
CA GLY A 210 -5.29 -0.18 -27.47
C GLY A 210 -4.39 1.05 -27.36
N MET A 211 -4.74 1.94 -26.42
CA MET A 211 -4.11 3.26 -26.25
C MET A 211 -3.60 3.46 -24.85
N ILE A 212 -2.40 4.05 -24.73
CA ILE A 212 -1.81 4.51 -23.48
C ILE A 212 -1.48 5.98 -23.63
N SER A 213 -1.85 6.80 -22.63
CA SER A 213 -1.48 8.22 -22.60
C SER A 213 -0.77 8.57 -21.30
N VAL A 214 0.31 9.32 -21.44
CA VAL A 214 1.08 9.91 -20.33
C VAL A 214 0.94 11.42 -20.42
N ARG A 215 0.45 12.05 -19.36
CA ARG A 215 0.31 13.51 -19.31
C ARG A 215 1.03 14.05 -18.10
N LEU A 216 1.91 15.00 -18.35
CA LEU A 216 2.58 15.80 -17.34
C LEU A 216 1.89 17.18 -17.26
N LYS A 217 1.56 17.61 -16.05
CA LYS A 217 1.03 18.94 -15.76
C LYS A 217 1.75 19.57 -14.59
N GLN A 218 1.95 20.87 -14.66
CA GLN A 218 2.46 21.69 -13.58
C GLN A 218 1.33 22.50 -12.95
N TYR A 219 1.32 22.56 -11.62
CA TYR A 219 0.40 23.37 -10.84
C TYR A 219 1.17 24.29 -9.90
N PRO A 220 0.62 25.44 -9.53
CA PRO A 220 1.23 26.32 -8.54
C PRO A 220 1.42 25.55 -7.21
N GLY A 221 2.63 25.60 -6.68
CA GLY A 221 2.94 25.02 -5.38
C GLY A 221 2.41 25.89 -4.23
N THR A 222 2.27 25.30 -3.07
CA THR A 222 1.86 26.00 -1.83
C THR A 222 2.99 26.86 -1.25
N GLN A 223 4.23 26.66 -1.67
CA GLN A 223 5.41 27.41 -1.26
C GLN A 223 6.05 28.07 -2.48
N ARG A 224 6.66 29.26 -2.30
CA ARG A 224 7.20 30.09 -3.39
C ARG A 224 8.22 29.38 -4.29
N GLU A 225 8.97 28.42 -3.74
CA GLU A 225 10.06 27.70 -4.44
C GLU A 225 9.70 26.26 -4.82
N ARG A 226 8.47 25.82 -4.54
CA ARG A 226 8.03 24.47 -4.86
C ARG A 226 6.84 24.51 -5.80
N GLN A 227 6.91 23.71 -6.84
CA GLN A 227 5.83 23.49 -7.79
C GLN A 227 5.26 22.08 -7.62
N LEU A 228 4.00 21.90 -7.95
CA LEU A 228 3.37 20.59 -7.96
C LEU A 228 3.34 20.06 -9.38
N TYR A 229 3.89 18.87 -9.60
CA TYR A 229 3.81 18.18 -10.88
C TYR A 229 2.91 16.96 -10.74
N GLU A 230 1.95 16.84 -11.64
CA GLU A 230 1.10 15.66 -11.78
C GLU A 230 1.53 14.90 -13.04
N ILE A 231 1.90 13.63 -12.88
CA ILE A 231 2.13 12.73 -14.00
C ILE A 231 0.99 11.71 -14.00
N ARG A 232 0.19 11.73 -15.05
CA ARG A 232 -0.97 10.85 -15.19
C ARG A 232 -0.70 9.83 -16.29
N VAL A 233 -0.72 8.55 -15.94
CA VAL A 233 -0.70 7.43 -16.88
C VAL A 233 -2.12 6.89 -16.99
N LYS A 234 -2.66 6.86 -18.21
CA LYS A 234 -4.01 6.35 -18.50
C LYS A 234 -3.92 5.34 -19.64
N ASP A 235 -4.58 4.22 -19.47
CA ASP A 235 -4.78 3.20 -20.48
C ASP A 235 -6.28 2.96 -20.72
N ASN A 236 -6.61 2.29 -21.83
CA ASN A 236 -7.95 1.80 -22.15
C ASN A 236 -8.04 0.26 -22.07
N GLY A 237 -7.25 -0.32 -21.16
CA GLY A 237 -7.19 -1.75 -20.93
C GLY A 237 -8.41 -2.34 -20.22
N ILE A 238 -8.23 -3.53 -19.65
CA ILE A 238 -9.30 -4.30 -18.99
C ILE A 238 -9.84 -3.64 -17.70
N GLY A 239 -9.13 -2.62 -17.17
CA GLY A 239 -9.47 -1.96 -15.92
C GLY A 239 -9.20 -2.83 -14.68
N MET A 240 -9.66 -2.34 -13.53
CA MET A 240 -9.55 -2.98 -12.22
C MET A 240 -10.93 -3.16 -11.61
N SER A 241 -11.19 -4.28 -10.93
CA SER A 241 -12.44 -4.47 -10.19
C SER A 241 -12.54 -3.53 -9.00
N GLU A 242 -13.75 -3.18 -8.57
CA GLU A 242 -13.98 -2.30 -7.41
C GLU A 242 -13.34 -2.88 -6.14
N ASP A 243 -13.45 -4.20 -5.91
CA ASP A 243 -12.83 -4.88 -4.77
C ASP A 243 -11.29 -4.80 -4.79
N PHE A 244 -10.69 -4.77 -5.98
CA PHE A 244 -9.25 -4.61 -6.13
C PHE A 244 -8.82 -3.17 -5.84
N VAL A 245 -9.56 -2.18 -6.37
CA VAL A 245 -9.28 -0.75 -6.14
C VAL A 245 -9.34 -0.40 -4.66
N GLN A 246 -10.30 -0.94 -3.89
CA GLN A 246 -10.42 -0.72 -2.44
C GLN A 246 -9.24 -1.27 -1.62
N LYS A 247 -8.48 -2.21 -2.19
CA LYS A 247 -7.33 -2.85 -1.53
C LYS A 247 -5.97 -2.29 -1.97
N LEU A 248 -5.95 -1.33 -2.90
CA LEU A 248 -4.73 -0.77 -3.48
C LEU A 248 -4.01 0.22 -2.56
N PHE A 249 -4.74 0.92 -1.67
CA PHE A 249 -4.23 1.97 -0.79
C PHE A 249 -4.83 1.88 0.60
#